data_7e31ecbf4836cbfdb27c9341bd113915
#
_entry.id   7e31ecbf4836cbfdb27c9341bd113915
#
_cell.length_a   1.000
_cell.length_b   1.000
_cell.length_c   1.000
_cell.angle_alpha   90.00
_cell.angle_beta   90.00
_cell.angle_gamma   90.00
#
_symmetry.space_group_name_H-M   'P 1'
#
loop_
_entity.id
_entity.type
_entity.pdbx_description
1 polymer ?
#
loop_
_entity_poly.entity_id
_entity_poly.type
_entity_poly.pdbx_seq_one_letter_code
_entity_poly.pdbx_strand_id
1 'polypeptide(L)'
;IDSGTCVAFTRHPATGERELYGEFLVNAQGEDVVAGIRTPLPISELEREMPHLYEQFIGICANLEDFYHNMQDTEFTIEQGKLWMLQTRNGKRTAQAAIKIASDMVEEGLVTKSEAVMMVDPAQLDQILHPQFDPTTKPASFTKGVDASPGAASGQVVFSSKDADEWAKAGKKVVLVRHETSPEDIRGMAASEGILTTTGGKTSHAAIVGRQMGTPCVVGAGALELDYGKKQFRVGDTVVKEGDWISIDGSTGEVMLGEVETMPSDVIRVLTGDIAPEKSELFGMFDNLMTWADEIRALGVLTNADTPEDATTARKLGAKGIGLTRTEHMFFGEERLLNFQKMIVADDEASQRKALEALLPYQREDFEGILRAMDGYPVIIRLLDPPLHEFLPK
;
A
#
# COMPACT_ATOMS: atom_id res chain seq x y z
N ILE A 1 17.37 -39.87 17.17
CA ILE A 1 17.43 -38.38 17.17
C ILE A 1 16.62 -37.94 18.37
N ASP A 2 17.22 -37.16 19.27
CA ASP A 2 16.61 -36.75 20.53
C ASP A 2 16.84 -35.25 20.86
N SER A 3 17.48 -34.53 19.95
CA SER A 3 17.84 -33.14 20.14
C SER A 3 17.67 -32.35 18.84
N GLY A 4 17.38 -31.05 18.97
CA GLY A 4 17.18 -30.16 17.83
C GLY A 4 16.81 -28.75 18.28
N THR A 5 16.65 -27.85 17.30
CA THR A 5 16.20 -26.46 17.51
C THR A 5 15.13 -26.09 16.49
N CYS A 6 14.22 -25.19 16.87
CA CYS A 6 13.07 -24.81 16.06
C CYS A 6 12.80 -23.31 16.18
N VAL A 7 12.34 -22.76 15.08
CA VAL A 7 11.66 -21.46 15.03
C VAL A 7 10.32 -21.68 14.35
N ALA A 8 9.22 -21.33 15.02
CA ALA A 8 7.90 -21.57 14.47
C ALA A 8 6.86 -20.52 14.90
N PHE A 9 6.00 -20.19 13.95
CA PHE A 9 4.82 -19.37 14.15
C PHE A 9 3.61 -20.25 14.48
N THR A 10 2.76 -19.78 15.38
CA THR A 10 1.52 -20.48 15.74
C THR A 10 0.46 -20.48 14.64
N ARG A 11 0.56 -19.53 13.69
CA ARG A 11 -0.23 -19.45 12.44
C ARG A 11 0.67 -19.07 11.28
N HIS A 12 0.24 -19.35 10.06
CA HIS A 12 1.02 -19.04 8.86
C HIS A 12 1.17 -17.52 8.69
N PRO A 13 2.39 -16.94 8.73
CA PRO A 13 2.61 -15.49 8.77
C PRO A 13 2.30 -14.78 7.44
N ALA A 14 2.25 -15.49 6.32
CA ALA A 14 1.93 -14.92 5.02
C ALA A 14 0.43 -15.00 4.69
N THR A 15 -0.25 -16.10 5.03
CA THR A 15 -1.67 -16.34 4.68
C THR A 15 -2.63 -16.12 5.84
N GLY A 16 -2.18 -16.27 7.09
CA GLY A 16 -3.01 -16.23 8.29
C GLY A 16 -3.68 -17.56 8.66
N GLU A 17 -3.48 -18.61 7.85
CA GLU A 17 -4.05 -19.93 8.12
C GLU A 17 -3.64 -20.44 9.49
N ARG A 18 -4.58 -21.15 10.15
CA ARG A 18 -4.37 -21.75 11.47
C ARG A 18 -3.57 -23.06 11.36
N GLU A 19 -2.33 -22.95 10.91
CA GLU A 19 -1.36 -24.03 10.82
C GLU A 19 -0.02 -23.56 11.35
N LEU A 20 0.71 -24.48 11.99
CA LEU A 20 2.07 -24.19 12.42
C LEU A 20 2.97 -23.98 11.21
N TYR A 21 3.66 -22.86 11.17
CA TYR A 21 4.60 -22.52 10.12
C TYR A 21 5.98 -22.29 10.71
N GLY A 22 6.99 -23.06 10.28
CA GLY A 22 8.32 -22.91 10.82
C GLY A 22 9.29 -23.95 10.34
N GLU A 23 10.47 -23.91 10.93
CA GLU A 23 11.61 -24.72 10.57
C GLU A 23 12.18 -25.44 11.78
N PHE A 24 12.57 -26.68 11.56
CA PHE A 24 13.15 -27.58 12.54
C PHE A 24 14.49 -28.12 12.06
N LEU A 25 15.51 -28.06 12.91
CA LEU A 25 16.84 -28.58 12.59
C LEU A 25 17.29 -29.59 13.66
N VAL A 26 17.55 -30.79 13.21
CA VAL A 26 18.00 -31.91 14.08
C VAL A 26 19.47 -31.77 14.43
N ASN A 27 19.83 -32.08 15.70
CA ASN A 27 21.20 -32.00 16.21
C ASN A 27 21.90 -30.68 15.83
N ALA A 28 21.25 -29.54 16.12
CA ALA A 28 21.68 -28.21 15.79
C ALA A 28 21.43 -27.24 16.95
N GLN A 29 22.13 -26.12 16.92
CA GLN A 29 21.90 -24.98 17.81
C GLN A 29 21.10 -23.89 17.09
N GLY A 30 20.50 -22.95 17.82
CA GLY A 30 19.68 -21.88 17.25
C GLY A 30 20.41 -21.06 16.18
N GLU A 31 21.71 -20.83 16.34
CA GLU A 31 22.54 -20.12 15.36
C GLU A 31 22.63 -20.85 14.02
N ASP A 32 22.54 -22.17 13.98
CA ASP A 32 22.61 -22.97 12.76
C ASP A 32 21.39 -22.75 11.84
N VAL A 33 20.22 -22.47 12.42
CA VAL A 33 18.98 -22.16 11.68
C VAL A 33 19.10 -20.77 11.04
N VAL A 34 19.56 -19.79 11.82
CA VAL A 34 19.65 -18.39 11.39
C VAL A 34 20.81 -18.16 10.40
N ALA A 35 21.93 -18.89 10.59
CA ALA A 35 23.11 -18.75 9.74
C ALA A 35 22.99 -19.44 8.37
N GLY A 36 21.95 -20.26 8.15
CA GLY A 36 21.73 -20.95 6.85
C GLY A 36 22.79 -21.97 6.46
N ILE A 37 23.57 -22.47 7.42
CA ILE A 37 24.67 -23.42 7.19
C ILE A 37 24.14 -24.82 6.83
N ARG A 38 22.95 -25.16 7.31
CA ARG A 38 22.27 -26.43 7.07
C ARG A 38 20.85 -26.16 6.60
N THR A 39 20.31 -26.98 5.70
CA THR A 39 18.93 -26.88 5.24
C THR A 39 17.99 -27.39 6.33
N PRO A 40 17.12 -26.55 6.92
CA PRO A 40 16.16 -26.98 7.92
C PRO A 40 15.01 -27.78 7.27
N LEU A 41 14.32 -28.56 8.09
CA LEU A 41 13.10 -29.26 7.72
C LEU A 41 11.87 -28.41 8.10
N PRO A 42 10.75 -28.52 7.38
CA PRO A 42 9.49 -27.94 7.81
C PRO A 42 9.10 -28.42 9.21
N ILE A 43 8.47 -27.56 10.02
CA ILE A 43 8.02 -27.91 11.38
C ILE A 43 7.08 -29.12 11.39
N SER A 44 6.33 -29.38 10.32
CA SER A 44 5.47 -30.55 10.14
C SER A 44 6.25 -31.88 10.20
N GLU A 45 7.54 -31.89 9.85
CA GLU A 45 8.37 -33.09 9.96
C GLU A 45 8.65 -33.49 11.43
N LEU A 46 8.49 -32.53 12.38
CA LEU A 46 8.58 -32.84 13.81
C LEU A 46 7.47 -33.80 14.25
N GLU A 47 6.30 -33.77 13.63
CA GLU A 47 5.21 -34.71 13.88
C GLU A 47 5.63 -36.14 13.55
N ARG A 48 6.38 -36.32 12.47
CA ARG A 48 6.89 -37.66 12.07
C ARG A 48 8.08 -38.12 12.91
N GLU A 49 9.00 -37.22 13.19
CA GLU A 49 10.25 -37.55 13.88
C GLU A 49 10.07 -37.71 15.42
N MET A 50 9.23 -36.84 16.02
CA MET A 50 8.98 -36.77 17.47
C MET A 50 7.52 -36.43 17.79
N PRO A 51 6.54 -37.32 17.51
CA PRO A 51 5.10 -37.05 17.60
C PRO A 51 4.66 -36.45 18.94
N HIS A 52 5.16 -36.99 20.05
CA HIS A 52 4.80 -36.55 21.40
C HIS A 52 5.27 -35.11 21.71
N LEU A 53 6.41 -34.69 21.15
CA LEU A 53 6.90 -33.30 21.30
C LEU A 53 6.14 -32.35 20.39
N TYR A 54 5.72 -32.80 19.21
CA TYR A 54 4.85 -32.03 18.32
C TYR A 54 3.49 -31.78 18.99
N GLU A 55 2.84 -32.79 19.56
CA GLU A 55 1.60 -32.61 20.34
C GLU A 55 1.78 -31.68 21.54
N GLN A 56 2.89 -31.81 22.27
CA GLN A 56 3.22 -30.91 23.37
C GLN A 56 3.37 -29.47 22.87
N PHE A 57 4.04 -29.27 21.73
CA PHE A 57 4.24 -27.96 21.15
C PHE A 57 2.92 -27.33 20.67
N ILE A 58 2.03 -28.09 20.03
CA ILE A 58 0.67 -27.64 19.70
C ILE A 58 -0.06 -27.10 20.94
N GLY A 59 -0.01 -27.84 22.04
CA GLY A 59 -0.62 -27.43 23.31
C GLY A 59 0.00 -26.14 23.87
N ILE A 60 1.33 -25.97 23.74
CA ILE A 60 2.01 -24.73 24.13
C ILE A 60 1.55 -23.56 23.24
N CYS A 61 1.48 -23.75 21.92
CA CYS A 61 1.02 -22.73 20.98
C CYS A 61 -0.40 -22.25 21.30
N ALA A 62 -1.31 -23.17 21.58
CA ALA A 62 -2.69 -22.84 21.98
C ALA A 62 -2.72 -22.01 23.27
N ASN A 63 -1.94 -22.41 24.29
CA ASN A 63 -1.84 -21.65 25.54
C ASN A 63 -1.22 -20.25 25.33
N LEU A 64 -0.26 -20.11 24.42
CA LEU A 64 0.37 -18.83 24.12
C LEU A 64 -0.63 -17.90 23.40
N GLU A 65 -1.39 -18.39 22.42
CA GLU A 65 -2.42 -17.59 21.74
C GLU A 65 -3.53 -17.17 22.71
N ASP A 66 -3.97 -18.04 23.60
CA ASP A 66 -4.97 -17.74 24.65
C ASP A 66 -4.44 -16.68 25.62
N PHE A 67 -3.17 -16.77 26.01
CA PHE A 67 -2.58 -15.82 26.97
C PHE A 67 -2.26 -14.45 26.36
N TYR A 68 -1.68 -14.42 25.15
CA TYR A 68 -1.27 -13.17 24.49
C TYR A 68 -2.34 -12.55 23.60
N HIS A 69 -3.45 -13.24 23.36
CA HIS A 69 -4.53 -12.83 22.45
C HIS A 69 -3.99 -12.44 21.05
N ASN A 70 -2.96 -13.16 20.58
CA ASN A 70 -2.30 -12.89 19.30
C ASN A 70 -1.49 -14.09 18.83
N MET A 71 -1.28 -14.22 17.48
CA MET A 71 -0.34 -15.20 16.97
C MET A 71 1.07 -14.94 17.49
N GLN A 72 1.79 -16.02 17.74
CA GLN A 72 3.13 -15.94 18.32
C GLN A 72 4.18 -16.47 17.34
N ASP A 73 5.34 -15.84 17.38
CA ASP A 73 6.61 -16.30 16.83
C ASP A 73 7.43 -16.88 17.99
N THR A 74 7.78 -18.13 17.89
CA THR A 74 8.35 -18.89 19.00
C THR A 74 9.70 -19.50 18.62
N GLU A 75 10.59 -19.55 19.60
CA GLU A 75 11.85 -20.27 19.50
C GLU A 75 11.90 -21.31 20.61
N PHE A 76 12.25 -22.56 20.28
CA PHE A 76 12.42 -23.63 21.25
C PHE A 76 13.54 -24.59 20.86
N THR A 77 14.06 -25.29 21.85
CA THR A 77 15.05 -26.34 21.66
C THR A 77 14.54 -27.65 22.23
N ILE A 78 15.01 -28.76 21.64
CA ILE A 78 14.80 -30.08 22.12
C ILE A 78 16.18 -30.63 22.57
N GLU A 79 16.26 -31.07 23.82
CA GLU A 79 17.46 -31.65 24.38
C GLU A 79 17.09 -32.97 25.05
N GLN A 80 17.68 -34.08 24.59
CA GLN A 80 17.45 -35.43 25.11
C GLN A 80 15.96 -35.79 25.23
N GLY A 81 15.19 -35.46 24.16
CA GLY A 81 13.75 -35.75 24.09
C GLY A 81 12.87 -34.86 24.97
N LYS A 82 13.39 -33.75 25.48
CA LYS A 82 12.65 -32.77 26.26
C LYS A 82 12.60 -31.41 25.52
N LEU A 83 11.42 -30.84 25.43
CA LEU A 83 11.20 -29.52 24.82
C LEU A 83 11.41 -28.39 25.83
N TRP A 84 12.14 -27.38 25.41
CA TRP A 84 12.40 -26.17 26.17
C TRP A 84 12.07 -24.91 25.35
N MET A 85 11.07 -24.15 25.79
CA MET A 85 10.77 -22.85 25.19
C MET A 85 11.87 -21.86 25.54
N LEU A 86 12.37 -21.13 24.53
CA LEU A 86 13.42 -20.15 24.68
C LEU A 86 12.88 -18.73 24.61
N GLN A 87 11.99 -18.48 23.63
CA GLN A 87 11.43 -17.14 23.39
C GLN A 87 10.05 -17.25 22.77
N THR A 88 9.21 -16.24 23.04
CA THR A 88 7.96 -15.96 22.32
C THR A 88 7.82 -14.46 22.12
N ARG A 89 7.22 -14.07 21.00
CA ARG A 89 6.90 -12.69 20.66
C ARG A 89 5.69 -12.66 19.73
N ASN A 90 5.02 -11.50 19.62
CA ASN A 90 3.97 -11.33 18.62
C ASN A 90 4.55 -11.51 17.22
N GLY A 91 3.97 -12.43 16.44
CA GLY A 91 4.45 -12.77 15.11
C GLY A 91 4.31 -11.62 14.12
N LYS A 92 5.40 -11.31 13.40
CA LYS A 92 5.34 -10.44 12.23
C LYS A 92 4.61 -11.16 11.10
N ARG A 93 3.76 -10.45 10.36
CA ARG A 93 2.86 -11.05 9.38
C ARG A 93 2.52 -10.06 8.27
N THR A 94 2.09 -10.58 7.13
CA THR A 94 1.58 -9.78 6.01
C THR A 94 0.28 -9.07 6.38
N ALA A 95 -0.10 -8.06 5.60
CA ALA A 95 -1.36 -7.35 5.78
C ALA A 95 -2.59 -8.28 5.65
N GLN A 96 -2.59 -9.18 4.66
CA GLN A 96 -3.63 -10.19 4.47
C GLN A 96 -3.72 -11.12 5.68
N ALA A 97 -2.60 -11.66 6.14
CA ALA A 97 -2.56 -12.53 7.32
C ALA A 97 -3.03 -11.80 8.59
N ALA A 98 -2.72 -10.50 8.74
CA ALA A 98 -3.16 -9.73 9.90
C ALA A 98 -4.69 -9.65 10.00
N ILE A 99 -5.37 -9.38 8.87
CA ILE A 99 -6.83 -9.31 8.83
C ILE A 99 -7.46 -10.67 9.04
N LYS A 100 -6.93 -11.72 8.37
CA LYS A 100 -7.42 -13.08 8.53
C LYS A 100 -7.31 -13.56 9.98
N ILE A 101 -6.14 -13.40 10.59
CA ILE A 101 -5.90 -13.80 11.98
C ILE A 101 -6.83 -13.06 12.94
N ALA A 102 -7.02 -11.74 12.76
CA ALA A 102 -7.92 -10.95 13.57
C ALA A 102 -9.38 -11.44 13.45
N SER A 103 -9.83 -11.76 12.22
CA SER A 103 -11.17 -12.31 11.98
C SER A 103 -11.35 -13.70 12.60
N ASP A 104 -10.40 -14.61 12.34
CA ASP A 104 -10.46 -15.99 12.85
C ASP A 104 -10.45 -16.01 14.40
N MET A 105 -9.62 -15.18 15.03
CA MET A 105 -9.55 -15.11 16.49
C MET A 105 -10.85 -14.58 17.15
N VAL A 106 -11.61 -13.73 16.46
CA VAL A 106 -12.96 -13.34 16.91
C VAL A 106 -13.92 -14.52 16.80
N GLU A 107 -13.90 -15.26 15.69
CA GLU A 107 -14.74 -16.43 15.48
C GLU A 107 -14.42 -17.56 16.47
N GLU A 108 -13.14 -17.73 16.80
CA GLU A 108 -12.66 -18.69 17.81
C GLU A 108 -12.96 -18.26 19.25
N GLY A 109 -13.39 -17.00 19.47
CA GLY A 109 -13.68 -16.44 20.80
C GLY A 109 -12.44 -16.09 21.62
N LEU A 110 -11.26 -16.03 21.00
CA LEU A 110 -9.98 -15.68 21.64
C LEU A 110 -9.86 -14.18 21.88
N VAL A 111 -10.46 -13.36 21.02
CA VAL A 111 -10.44 -11.91 21.12
C VAL A 111 -11.83 -11.32 20.89
N THR A 112 -12.07 -10.14 21.41
CA THR A 112 -13.27 -9.34 21.11
C THR A 112 -13.08 -8.60 19.77
N LYS A 113 -14.19 -8.14 19.17
CA LYS A 113 -14.14 -7.28 17.97
C LYS A 113 -13.24 -6.05 18.18
N SER A 114 -13.26 -5.45 19.37
CA SER A 114 -12.43 -4.29 19.68
C SER A 114 -10.93 -4.62 19.71
N GLU A 115 -10.58 -5.76 20.30
CA GLU A 115 -9.20 -6.25 20.28
C GLU A 115 -8.74 -6.60 18.87
N ALA A 116 -9.58 -7.25 18.08
CA ALA A 116 -9.31 -7.59 16.69
C ALA A 116 -9.00 -6.36 15.83
N VAL A 117 -9.78 -5.27 15.97
CA VAL A 117 -9.51 -3.99 15.29
C VAL A 117 -8.16 -3.43 15.71
N MET A 118 -7.76 -3.56 16.97
CA MET A 118 -6.45 -3.09 17.47
C MET A 118 -5.28 -3.99 17.07
N MET A 119 -5.51 -5.23 16.62
CA MET A 119 -4.48 -6.15 16.15
C MET A 119 -3.96 -5.81 14.76
N VAL A 120 -4.71 -5.04 13.97
CA VAL A 120 -4.38 -4.69 12.59
C VAL A 120 -3.86 -3.26 12.54
N ASP A 121 -2.62 -3.08 12.10
CA ASP A 121 -2.04 -1.75 11.90
C ASP A 121 -2.73 -1.06 10.71
N PRO A 122 -3.19 0.21 10.84
CA PRO A 122 -3.76 0.96 9.72
C PRO A 122 -2.91 0.97 8.44
N ALA A 123 -1.57 0.96 8.58
CA ALA A 123 -0.66 0.87 7.43
C ALA A 123 -0.78 -0.47 6.67
N GLN A 124 -1.20 -1.54 7.34
CA GLN A 124 -1.47 -2.83 6.68
C GLN A 124 -2.77 -2.77 5.86
N LEU A 125 -3.79 -2.01 6.31
CA LEU A 125 -5.00 -1.79 5.51
C LEU A 125 -4.69 -1.04 4.23
N ASP A 126 -3.81 -0.04 4.29
CA ASP A 126 -3.34 0.68 3.11
C ASP A 126 -2.71 -0.29 2.07
N GLN A 127 -1.88 -1.23 2.54
CA GLN A 127 -1.23 -2.19 1.63
C GLN A 127 -2.22 -3.04 0.84
N ILE A 128 -3.32 -3.48 1.44
CA ILE A 128 -4.30 -4.33 0.75
C ILE A 128 -5.21 -3.56 -0.23
N LEU A 129 -5.26 -2.24 -0.15
CA LEU A 129 -6.02 -1.39 -1.07
C LEU A 129 -5.25 -1.08 -2.36
N HIS A 130 -3.94 -1.39 -2.41
CA HIS A 130 -3.08 -1.12 -3.56
C HIS A 130 -2.62 -2.41 -4.25
N PRO A 131 -2.23 -2.36 -5.54
CA PRO A 131 -1.59 -3.49 -6.20
C PRO A 131 -0.35 -3.95 -5.44
N GLN A 132 -0.11 -5.24 -5.43
CA GLN A 132 0.99 -5.88 -4.72
C GLN A 132 1.78 -6.78 -5.66
N PHE A 133 3.02 -7.07 -5.32
CA PHE A 133 3.76 -8.16 -5.98
C PHE A 133 3.43 -9.49 -5.32
N ASP A 134 3.39 -10.55 -6.12
CA ASP A 134 3.30 -11.91 -5.59
C ASP A 134 4.57 -12.21 -4.76
N PRO A 135 4.44 -12.48 -3.45
CA PRO A 135 5.58 -12.76 -2.58
C PRO A 135 6.42 -13.97 -3.03
N THR A 136 5.80 -14.91 -3.77
CA THR A 136 6.46 -16.14 -4.22
C THR A 136 7.34 -15.92 -5.44
N THR A 137 7.06 -14.89 -6.24
CA THR A 137 7.78 -14.56 -7.49
C THR A 137 8.60 -13.27 -7.37
N LYS A 138 8.44 -12.51 -6.27
CA LYS A 138 9.14 -11.25 -6.04
C LYS A 138 10.66 -11.48 -5.95
N PRO A 139 11.48 -10.88 -6.83
CA PRO A 139 12.92 -11.01 -6.76
C PRO A 139 13.51 -10.25 -5.56
N ALA A 140 14.77 -10.52 -5.24
CA ALA A 140 15.48 -9.79 -4.22
C ALA A 140 15.57 -8.30 -4.57
N SER A 141 15.46 -7.45 -3.54
CA SER A 141 15.59 -6.01 -3.70
C SER A 141 17.01 -5.64 -4.18
N PHE A 142 17.06 -4.85 -5.25
CA PHE A 142 18.29 -4.31 -5.82
C PHE A 142 18.80 -3.09 -5.02
N THR A 143 17.87 -2.25 -4.58
CA THR A 143 18.13 -1.11 -3.70
C THR A 143 16.87 -0.74 -2.94
N LYS A 144 16.99 0.17 -1.99
CA LYS A 144 15.87 0.61 -1.15
C LYS A 144 15.89 2.12 -0.95
N GLY A 145 14.70 2.71 -0.95
CA GLY A 145 14.43 4.09 -0.54
C GLY A 145 13.44 4.15 0.61
N VAL A 146 12.81 5.30 0.76
CA VAL A 146 11.73 5.54 1.73
C VAL A 146 10.40 5.17 1.09
N ASP A 147 9.57 4.42 1.78
CA ASP A 147 8.19 4.10 1.47
C ASP A 147 7.35 5.40 1.50
N ALA A 148 6.93 5.88 0.33
CA ALA A 148 6.34 7.21 0.20
C ALA A 148 4.87 7.21 -0.23
N SER A 149 4.50 6.36 -1.19
CA SER A 149 3.12 6.12 -1.59
C SER A 149 2.94 4.63 -1.85
N PRO A 150 1.98 3.96 -1.19
CA PRO A 150 1.87 2.52 -1.21
C PRO A 150 1.51 1.97 -2.59
N GLY A 151 1.82 0.68 -2.80
CA GLY A 151 1.51 -0.07 -4.01
C GLY A 151 2.75 -0.58 -4.74
N ALA A 152 2.50 -1.55 -5.63
CA ALA A 152 3.50 -2.15 -6.50
C ALA A 152 3.37 -1.61 -7.93
N ALA A 153 4.46 -1.25 -8.56
CA ALA A 153 4.49 -0.81 -9.95
C ALA A 153 5.69 -1.36 -10.69
N SER A 154 5.47 -1.75 -11.94
CA SER A 154 6.51 -2.17 -12.87
C SER A 154 6.45 -1.34 -14.15
N GLY A 155 7.58 -0.88 -14.65
CA GLY A 155 7.62 -0.09 -15.87
C GLY A 155 9.03 0.13 -16.41
N GLN A 156 9.07 0.64 -17.63
CA GLN A 156 10.32 1.04 -18.27
C GLN A 156 10.80 2.37 -17.67
N VAL A 157 12.08 2.45 -17.35
CA VAL A 157 12.70 3.65 -16.81
C VAL A 157 12.65 4.81 -17.79
N VAL A 158 12.17 5.96 -17.33
CA VAL A 158 12.25 7.24 -18.04
C VAL A 158 12.77 8.33 -17.10
N PHE A 159 13.51 9.29 -17.64
CA PHE A 159 14.20 10.32 -16.84
C PHE A 159 13.61 11.71 -16.98
N SER A 160 12.60 11.91 -17.81
CA SER A 160 11.91 13.18 -17.95
C SER A 160 10.38 13.02 -17.90
N SER A 161 9.70 14.03 -17.37
CA SER A 161 8.24 14.11 -17.35
C SER A 161 7.65 14.03 -18.76
N LYS A 162 8.33 14.62 -19.74
CA LYS A 162 7.93 14.59 -21.16
C LYS A 162 8.01 13.17 -21.73
N ASP A 163 9.12 12.47 -21.53
CA ASP A 163 9.29 11.10 -22.03
C ASP A 163 8.25 10.18 -21.35
N ALA A 164 7.95 10.38 -20.06
CA ALA A 164 6.92 9.62 -19.34
C ALA A 164 5.54 9.78 -20.01
N ASP A 165 5.10 11.01 -20.27
CA ASP A 165 3.82 11.30 -20.93
C ASP A 165 3.78 10.72 -22.37
N GLU A 166 4.85 10.91 -23.16
CA GLU A 166 4.92 10.42 -24.54
C GLU A 166 4.90 8.88 -24.61
N TRP A 167 5.65 8.21 -23.74
CA TRP A 167 5.71 6.74 -23.73
C TRP A 167 4.42 6.13 -23.21
N ALA A 168 3.80 6.71 -22.19
CA ALA A 168 2.50 6.26 -21.69
C ALA A 168 1.41 6.41 -22.76
N LYS A 169 1.38 7.51 -23.50
CA LYS A 169 0.48 7.70 -24.66
C LYS A 169 0.71 6.69 -25.77
N ALA A 170 1.93 6.17 -25.90
CA ALA A 170 2.27 5.08 -26.81
C ALA A 170 1.95 3.68 -26.25
N GLY A 171 1.27 3.58 -25.09
CA GLY A 171 0.85 2.34 -24.46
C GLY A 171 1.95 1.61 -23.68
N LYS A 172 3.05 2.28 -23.36
CA LYS A 172 4.13 1.71 -22.54
C LYS A 172 3.87 1.99 -21.05
N LYS A 173 4.14 1.01 -20.22
CA LYS A 173 4.24 1.20 -18.77
C LYS A 173 5.57 1.83 -18.44
N VAL A 174 5.58 2.92 -17.68
CA VAL A 174 6.80 3.66 -17.35
C VAL A 174 6.94 3.93 -15.86
N VAL A 175 8.18 3.93 -15.38
CA VAL A 175 8.56 4.42 -14.04
C VAL A 175 9.40 5.68 -14.22
N LEU A 176 8.90 6.79 -13.69
CA LEU A 176 9.61 8.07 -13.72
C LEU A 176 10.70 8.12 -12.67
N VAL A 177 11.96 8.22 -13.10
CA VAL A 177 13.13 8.28 -12.22
C VAL A 177 13.73 9.67 -12.23
N ARG A 178 13.75 10.33 -11.07
CA ARG A 178 14.24 11.70 -10.93
C ARG A 178 15.18 11.84 -9.74
N HIS A 179 15.98 12.92 -9.72
CA HIS A 179 16.69 13.31 -8.49
C HIS A 179 15.66 13.76 -7.44
N GLU A 180 14.80 14.67 -7.81
CA GLU A 180 13.61 15.13 -7.10
C GLU A 180 12.53 15.49 -8.13
N THR A 181 11.27 15.58 -7.73
CA THR A 181 10.19 16.07 -8.59
C THR A 181 9.81 17.50 -8.24
N SER A 182 9.29 18.22 -9.24
CA SER A 182 8.78 19.58 -9.13
C SER A 182 7.33 19.65 -9.66
N PRO A 183 6.60 20.76 -9.46
CA PRO A 183 5.27 20.94 -10.05
C PRO A 183 5.23 20.77 -11.58
N GLU A 184 6.34 21.02 -12.26
CA GLU A 184 6.46 20.83 -13.72
C GLU A 184 6.44 19.33 -14.13
N ASP A 185 6.73 18.44 -13.19
CA ASP A 185 6.75 16.99 -13.43
C ASP A 185 5.36 16.32 -13.27
N ILE A 186 4.32 17.04 -12.80
CA ILE A 186 2.99 16.52 -12.48
C ILE A 186 2.40 15.69 -13.63
N ARG A 187 2.53 16.18 -14.88
CA ARG A 187 2.01 15.45 -16.06
C ARG A 187 2.68 14.11 -16.27
N GLY A 188 4.00 14.06 -16.15
CA GLY A 188 4.76 12.81 -16.26
C GLY A 188 4.54 11.89 -15.06
N MET A 189 4.36 12.44 -13.85
CA MET A 189 4.02 11.66 -12.66
C MET A 189 2.65 11.00 -12.82
N ALA A 190 1.64 11.72 -13.32
CA ALA A 190 0.30 11.17 -13.57
C ALA A 190 0.26 10.11 -14.67
N ALA A 191 1.18 10.18 -15.63
CA ALA A 191 1.28 9.23 -16.74
C ALA A 191 2.10 7.96 -16.37
N SER A 192 2.78 7.97 -15.23
CA SER A 192 3.68 6.88 -14.81
C SER A 192 2.97 5.86 -13.93
N GLU A 193 3.32 4.58 -14.10
CA GLU A 193 2.90 3.50 -13.19
C GLU A 193 3.51 3.68 -11.79
N GLY A 194 4.69 4.30 -11.71
CA GLY A 194 5.38 4.54 -10.45
C GLY A 194 6.43 5.64 -10.52
N ILE A 195 6.82 6.15 -9.36
CA ILE A 195 7.76 7.26 -9.21
C ILE A 195 8.91 6.83 -8.30
N LEU A 196 10.15 7.08 -8.75
CA LEU A 196 11.37 6.80 -7.99
C LEU A 196 12.24 8.05 -7.93
N THR A 197 12.60 8.50 -6.71
CA THR A 197 13.54 9.63 -6.56
C THR A 197 14.75 9.28 -5.71
N THR A 198 15.89 9.92 -6.01
CA THR A 198 17.12 9.70 -5.23
C THR A 198 17.12 10.48 -3.93
N THR A 199 16.39 11.58 -3.85
CA THR A 199 16.24 12.42 -2.66
C THR A 199 14.78 12.56 -2.25
N GLY A 200 14.55 13.10 -1.07
CA GLY A 200 13.24 13.34 -0.51
C GLY A 200 12.87 12.36 0.61
N GLY A 201 11.81 12.69 1.31
CA GLY A 201 11.20 11.92 2.39
C GLY A 201 9.69 11.86 2.22
N LYS A 202 8.98 11.34 3.24
CA LYS A 202 7.50 11.18 3.22
C LYS A 202 6.69 12.46 3.02
N THR A 203 7.32 13.62 3.16
CA THR A 203 6.73 14.96 2.95
C THR A 203 7.25 15.67 1.70
N SER A 204 8.08 15.00 0.88
CA SER A 204 8.57 15.57 -0.38
C SER A 204 7.44 15.72 -1.41
N HIS A 205 7.64 16.55 -2.42
CA HIS A 205 6.69 16.77 -3.52
C HIS A 205 6.29 15.44 -4.18
N ALA A 206 7.28 14.58 -4.52
CA ALA A 206 7.00 13.25 -5.09
C ALA A 206 6.09 12.40 -4.20
N ALA A 207 6.33 12.39 -2.89
CA ALA A 207 5.55 11.62 -1.93
C ALA A 207 4.11 12.13 -1.77
N ILE A 208 3.93 13.45 -1.69
CA ILE A 208 2.61 14.08 -1.53
C ILE A 208 1.77 13.86 -2.79
N VAL A 209 2.33 14.18 -3.95
CA VAL A 209 1.64 14.06 -5.24
C VAL A 209 1.39 12.58 -5.59
N GLY A 210 2.37 11.69 -5.32
CA GLY A 210 2.20 10.24 -5.50
C GLY A 210 0.99 9.70 -4.72
N ARG A 211 0.87 10.06 -3.44
CA ARG A 211 -0.30 9.68 -2.62
C ARG A 211 -1.61 10.29 -3.14
N GLN A 212 -1.58 11.56 -3.56
CA GLN A 212 -2.76 12.22 -4.10
C GLN A 212 -3.27 11.55 -5.40
N MET A 213 -2.36 11.06 -6.22
CA MET A 213 -2.67 10.37 -7.49
C MET A 213 -2.90 8.87 -7.33
N GLY A 214 -2.62 8.30 -6.15
CA GLY A 214 -2.61 6.84 -5.95
C GLY A 214 -1.48 6.13 -6.69
N THR A 215 -0.43 6.86 -7.10
CA THR A 215 0.70 6.31 -7.83
C THR A 215 1.77 5.81 -6.85
N PRO A 216 2.20 4.53 -6.93
CA PRO A 216 3.27 3.99 -6.10
C PRO A 216 4.54 4.84 -6.19
N CYS A 217 5.12 5.17 -5.03
CA CYS A 217 6.26 6.08 -4.98
C CYS A 217 7.31 5.62 -3.96
N VAL A 218 8.55 5.55 -4.41
CA VAL A 218 9.74 5.36 -3.58
C VAL A 218 10.61 6.60 -3.68
N VAL A 219 10.92 7.22 -2.55
CA VAL A 219 11.75 8.44 -2.52
C VAL A 219 13.02 8.22 -1.70
N GLY A 220 13.99 9.12 -1.84
CA GLY A 220 15.22 9.06 -1.04
C GLY A 220 16.06 7.80 -1.28
N ALA A 221 16.01 7.20 -2.45
CA ALA A 221 16.85 6.08 -2.83
C ALA A 221 18.29 6.55 -3.15
N GLY A 222 18.99 7.01 -2.11
CA GLY A 222 20.29 7.70 -2.22
C GLY A 222 21.45 6.87 -2.80
N ALA A 223 21.26 5.55 -2.94
CA ALA A 223 22.23 4.69 -3.61
C ALA A 223 22.20 4.81 -5.14
N LEU A 224 21.16 5.45 -5.73
CA LEU A 224 21.06 5.68 -7.17
C LEU A 224 21.93 6.86 -7.59
N GLU A 225 22.91 6.61 -8.45
CA GLU A 225 23.71 7.65 -9.11
C GLU A 225 23.13 7.93 -10.51
N LEU A 226 22.40 9.04 -10.65
CA LEU A 226 21.74 9.44 -11.90
C LEU A 226 22.72 10.13 -12.85
N ASP A 227 22.67 9.74 -14.13
CA ASP A 227 23.36 10.41 -15.26
C ASP A 227 22.34 10.73 -16.35
N TYR A 228 21.74 11.93 -16.28
CA TYR A 228 20.75 12.38 -17.26
C TYR A 228 21.32 12.50 -18.69
N GLY A 229 22.62 12.80 -18.82
CA GLY A 229 23.27 12.95 -20.12
C GLY A 229 23.38 11.61 -20.87
N LYS A 230 23.56 10.52 -20.13
CA LYS A 230 23.57 9.15 -20.68
C LYS A 230 22.24 8.45 -20.56
N LYS A 231 21.22 9.10 -19.97
CA LYS A 231 19.92 8.53 -19.69
C LYS A 231 20.04 7.17 -18.99
N GLN A 232 20.69 7.17 -17.83
CA GLN A 232 20.91 5.98 -17.01
C GLN A 232 21.06 6.33 -15.54
N PHE A 233 20.90 5.32 -14.69
CA PHE A 233 21.40 5.38 -13.32
C PHE A 233 22.20 4.11 -13.00
N ARG A 234 22.98 4.17 -11.93
CA ARG A 234 23.68 2.99 -11.43
C ARG A 234 23.56 2.86 -9.92
N VAL A 235 23.68 1.63 -9.44
CA VAL A 235 23.83 1.29 -8.02
C VAL A 235 24.98 0.29 -7.93
N GLY A 236 26.09 0.68 -7.31
CA GLY A 236 27.32 -0.10 -7.35
C GLY A 236 27.78 -0.34 -8.78
N ASP A 237 27.97 -1.60 -9.18
CA ASP A 237 28.41 -1.99 -10.52
C ASP A 237 27.27 -2.18 -11.54
N THR A 238 26.02 -2.15 -11.07
CA THR A 238 24.86 -2.37 -11.94
C THR A 238 24.38 -1.07 -12.57
N VAL A 239 24.23 -1.05 -13.90
CA VAL A 239 23.73 0.09 -14.68
C VAL A 239 22.36 -0.22 -15.23
N VAL A 240 21.42 0.70 -15.05
CA VAL A 240 20.06 0.67 -15.59
C VAL A 240 19.89 1.85 -16.54
N LYS A 241 19.47 1.58 -17.76
CA LYS A 241 19.31 2.58 -18.82
C LYS A 241 17.84 2.92 -19.05
N GLU A 242 17.61 4.04 -19.73
CA GLU A 242 16.27 4.37 -20.22
C GLU A 242 15.71 3.22 -21.06
N GLY A 243 14.48 2.81 -20.76
CA GLY A 243 13.80 1.69 -21.38
C GLY A 243 14.01 0.33 -20.71
N ASP A 244 14.99 0.20 -19.80
CA ASP A 244 15.12 -1.01 -18.99
C ASP A 244 13.94 -1.09 -18.00
N TRP A 245 13.51 -2.31 -17.68
CA TRP A 245 12.45 -2.55 -16.74
C TRP A 245 12.95 -2.51 -15.30
N ILE A 246 12.20 -1.81 -14.47
CA ILE A 246 12.33 -1.88 -13.01
C ILE A 246 10.94 -2.04 -12.38
N SER A 247 10.95 -2.55 -11.17
CA SER A 247 9.77 -2.67 -10.33
C SER A 247 10.01 -1.99 -8.99
N ILE A 248 9.02 -1.26 -8.51
CA ILE A 248 9.11 -0.55 -7.23
C ILE A 248 7.94 -0.93 -6.32
N ASP A 249 8.24 -1.07 -5.05
CA ASP A 249 7.26 -1.31 -4.00
C ASP A 249 7.19 -0.09 -3.08
N GLY A 250 6.20 0.75 -3.32
CA GLY A 250 5.99 1.97 -2.55
C GLY A 250 5.56 1.74 -1.10
N SER A 251 5.12 0.51 -0.75
CA SER A 251 4.75 0.12 0.61
C SER A 251 5.97 -0.27 1.45
N THR A 252 7.03 -0.78 0.82
CA THR A 252 8.26 -1.25 1.50
C THR A 252 9.49 -0.41 1.20
N GLY A 253 9.42 0.44 0.15
CA GLY A 253 10.53 1.23 -0.36
C GLY A 253 11.52 0.44 -1.22
N GLU A 254 11.20 -0.81 -1.59
CA GLU A 254 12.08 -1.68 -2.36
C GLU A 254 12.05 -1.36 -3.84
N VAL A 255 13.21 -1.48 -4.48
CA VAL A 255 13.40 -1.36 -5.94
C VAL A 255 14.03 -2.65 -6.46
N MET A 256 13.44 -3.22 -7.49
CA MET A 256 13.86 -4.49 -8.10
C MET A 256 14.18 -4.29 -9.57
N LEU A 257 15.09 -5.10 -10.10
CA LEU A 257 15.39 -5.14 -11.52
C LEU A 257 14.39 -6.02 -12.28
N GLY A 258 14.03 -5.59 -13.47
CA GLY A 258 13.13 -6.33 -14.36
C GLY A 258 11.66 -5.99 -14.10
N GLU A 259 10.81 -6.61 -14.93
CA GLU A 259 9.36 -6.55 -14.80
C GLU A 259 8.90 -7.63 -13.83
N VAL A 260 8.24 -7.24 -12.76
CA VAL A 260 7.58 -8.14 -11.81
C VAL A 260 6.07 -7.98 -12.00
N GLU A 261 5.36 -9.08 -12.14
CA GLU A 261 3.91 -9.07 -12.30
C GLU A 261 3.25 -8.54 -11.02
N THR A 262 2.32 -7.59 -11.20
CA THR A 262 1.54 -7.02 -10.11
C THR A 262 0.17 -7.68 -10.02
N MET A 263 -0.25 -8.00 -8.81
CA MET A 263 -1.61 -8.44 -8.52
C MET A 263 -2.47 -7.24 -8.13
N PRO A 264 -3.59 -6.97 -8.82
CA PRO A 264 -4.50 -5.90 -8.42
C PRO A 264 -5.15 -6.24 -7.07
N SER A 265 -5.46 -5.21 -6.29
CA SER A 265 -6.17 -5.38 -5.02
C SER A 265 -7.57 -5.97 -5.23
N ASP A 266 -7.85 -7.11 -4.64
CA ASP A 266 -9.19 -7.72 -4.68
C ASP A 266 -10.23 -6.86 -3.97
N VAL A 267 -9.84 -6.14 -2.93
CA VAL A 267 -10.74 -5.19 -2.24
C VAL A 267 -11.18 -4.09 -3.20
N ILE A 268 -10.26 -3.48 -3.92
CA ILE A 268 -10.58 -2.45 -4.92
C ILE A 268 -11.42 -3.03 -6.06
N ARG A 269 -11.09 -4.22 -6.56
CA ARG A 269 -11.87 -4.90 -7.62
C ARG A 269 -13.32 -5.15 -7.23
N VAL A 270 -13.58 -5.46 -5.96
CA VAL A 270 -14.97 -5.57 -5.45
C VAL A 270 -15.62 -4.19 -5.38
N LEU A 271 -14.94 -3.19 -4.85
CA LEU A 271 -15.47 -1.82 -4.71
C LEU A 271 -15.76 -1.17 -6.08
N THR A 272 -14.97 -1.48 -7.11
CA THR A 272 -15.20 -1.01 -8.49
C THR A 272 -16.27 -1.84 -9.23
N GLY A 273 -16.59 -3.03 -8.72
CA GLY A 273 -17.59 -3.92 -9.33
C GLY A 273 -17.00 -4.91 -10.35
N ASP A 274 -15.66 -5.04 -10.42
CA ASP A 274 -14.98 -5.98 -11.31
C ASP A 274 -15.17 -7.43 -10.90
N ILE A 275 -15.30 -7.68 -9.59
CA ILE A 275 -15.62 -8.99 -9.03
C ILE A 275 -16.74 -8.87 -8.00
N ALA A 276 -17.54 -9.92 -7.87
CA ALA A 276 -18.60 -9.97 -6.85
C ALA A 276 -18.01 -10.17 -5.45
N PRO A 277 -18.58 -9.55 -4.38
CA PRO A 277 -18.06 -9.63 -3.01
C PRO A 277 -17.83 -11.07 -2.52
N GLU A 278 -18.71 -11.99 -2.90
CA GLU A 278 -18.68 -13.39 -2.49
C GLU A 278 -17.50 -14.17 -3.10
N LYS A 279 -16.80 -13.57 -4.08
CA LYS A 279 -15.64 -14.18 -4.75
C LYS A 279 -14.31 -13.77 -4.14
N SER A 280 -14.31 -12.88 -3.15
CA SER A 280 -13.12 -12.43 -2.45
C SER A 280 -13.27 -12.65 -0.95
N GLU A 281 -12.61 -13.68 -0.44
CA GLU A 281 -12.54 -13.93 1.01
C GLU A 281 -11.87 -12.76 1.73
N LEU A 282 -10.80 -12.20 1.15
CA LEU A 282 -10.09 -11.04 1.69
C LEU A 282 -11.02 -9.83 1.82
N PHE A 283 -11.89 -9.58 0.83
CA PHE A 283 -12.87 -8.49 0.93
C PHE A 283 -13.85 -8.73 2.07
N GLY A 284 -14.37 -9.95 2.24
CA GLY A 284 -15.29 -10.28 3.33
C GLY A 284 -14.68 -10.03 4.70
N MET A 285 -13.43 -10.43 4.91
CA MET A 285 -12.70 -10.17 6.16
C MET A 285 -12.42 -8.67 6.37
N PHE A 286 -12.03 -7.96 5.31
CA PHE A 286 -11.84 -6.51 5.34
C PHE A 286 -13.13 -5.76 5.71
N ASP A 287 -14.24 -6.12 5.06
CA ASP A 287 -15.55 -5.49 5.29
C ASP A 287 -16.06 -5.72 6.74
N ASN A 288 -15.86 -6.93 7.27
CA ASN A 288 -16.12 -7.25 8.66
C ASN A 288 -15.30 -6.38 9.61
N LEU A 289 -13.99 -6.28 9.39
CA LEU A 289 -13.10 -5.45 10.22
C LEU A 289 -13.50 -3.98 10.19
N MET A 290 -13.83 -3.45 9.01
CA MET A 290 -14.30 -2.06 8.85
C MET A 290 -15.66 -1.84 9.52
N THR A 291 -16.56 -2.82 9.45
CA THR A 291 -17.85 -2.78 10.16
C THR A 291 -17.63 -2.72 11.67
N TRP A 292 -16.75 -3.55 12.22
CA TRP A 292 -16.43 -3.50 13.65
C TRP A 292 -15.80 -2.17 14.06
N ALA A 293 -14.91 -1.63 13.24
CA ALA A 293 -14.33 -0.30 13.47
C ALA A 293 -15.42 0.79 13.49
N ASP A 294 -16.39 0.72 12.58
CA ASP A 294 -17.53 1.64 12.54
C ASP A 294 -18.46 1.52 13.74
N GLU A 295 -18.66 0.30 14.29
CA GLU A 295 -19.44 0.06 15.51
C GLU A 295 -18.76 0.64 16.77
N ILE A 296 -17.41 0.63 16.81
CA ILE A 296 -16.62 0.98 18.00
C ILE A 296 -16.26 2.46 18.04
N ARG A 297 -16.00 3.06 16.89
CA ARG A 297 -15.53 4.45 16.81
C ARG A 297 -16.54 5.45 17.38
N ALA A 298 -16.04 6.47 18.10
CA ALA A 298 -16.83 7.57 18.62
C ALA A 298 -16.91 8.76 17.66
N LEU A 299 -15.91 8.94 16.79
CA LEU A 299 -15.82 10.06 15.85
C LEU A 299 -16.30 9.67 14.45
N GLY A 300 -17.03 10.57 13.80
CA GLY A 300 -17.34 10.46 12.37
C GLY A 300 -16.10 10.72 11.52
N VAL A 301 -15.87 9.91 10.49
CA VAL A 301 -14.80 10.10 9.52
C VAL A 301 -15.36 10.76 8.27
N LEU A 302 -14.83 11.95 7.96
CA LEU A 302 -15.13 12.71 6.75
C LEU A 302 -13.90 12.67 5.84
N THR A 303 -14.16 12.55 4.54
CA THR A 303 -13.10 12.52 3.53
C THR A 303 -12.84 13.89 2.91
N ASN A 304 -11.72 14.04 2.19
CA ASN A 304 -11.57 15.05 1.18
C ASN A 304 -11.98 14.43 -0.17
N ALA A 305 -12.85 15.11 -0.91
CA ALA A 305 -13.24 14.70 -2.25
C ALA A 305 -13.58 15.96 -3.09
N ASP A 306 -13.00 16.05 -4.26
CA ASP A 306 -13.10 17.22 -5.13
C ASP A 306 -13.85 16.90 -6.44
N THR A 307 -14.09 15.59 -6.73
CA THR A 307 -14.82 15.10 -7.90
C THR A 307 -15.99 14.17 -7.51
N PRO A 308 -16.99 13.98 -8.40
CA PRO A 308 -18.05 12.97 -8.19
C PRO A 308 -17.53 11.55 -8.01
N GLU A 309 -16.46 11.20 -8.71
CA GLU A 309 -15.81 9.89 -8.66
C GLU A 309 -15.16 9.65 -7.29
N ASP A 310 -14.42 10.65 -6.78
CA ASP A 310 -13.81 10.60 -5.45
C ASP A 310 -14.89 10.44 -4.37
N ALA A 311 -15.97 11.23 -4.47
CA ALA A 311 -17.09 11.19 -3.54
C ALA A 311 -17.75 9.79 -3.53
N THR A 312 -17.94 9.20 -4.71
CA THR A 312 -18.52 7.85 -4.87
C THR A 312 -17.61 6.78 -4.25
N THR A 313 -16.30 6.86 -4.52
CA THR A 313 -15.31 5.94 -3.97
C THR A 313 -15.23 6.06 -2.45
N ALA A 314 -15.18 7.28 -1.93
CA ALA A 314 -15.16 7.54 -0.50
C ALA A 314 -16.41 6.97 0.21
N ARG A 315 -17.59 7.07 -0.39
CA ARG A 315 -18.83 6.46 0.12
C ARG A 315 -18.71 4.93 0.20
N LYS A 316 -18.21 4.31 -0.84
CA LYS A 316 -17.98 2.84 -0.87
C LYS A 316 -16.98 2.40 0.18
N LEU A 317 -15.97 3.23 0.49
CA LEU A 317 -15.00 3.01 1.55
C LEU A 317 -15.50 3.38 2.95
N GLY A 318 -16.78 3.79 3.10
CA GLY A 318 -17.42 4.01 4.39
C GLY A 318 -17.34 5.43 4.94
N ALA A 319 -16.91 6.43 4.17
CA ALA A 319 -16.93 7.83 4.59
C ALA A 319 -18.34 8.31 4.93
N LYS A 320 -18.45 9.03 6.05
CA LYS A 320 -19.74 9.57 6.57
C LYS A 320 -19.95 11.03 6.18
N GLY A 321 -19.27 11.49 5.15
CA GLY A 321 -19.41 12.85 4.62
C GLY A 321 -18.12 13.33 3.97
N ILE A 322 -18.18 14.53 3.37
CA ILE A 322 -17.01 15.25 2.87
C ILE A 322 -16.67 16.36 3.84
N GLY A 323 -15.46 16.32 4.39
CA GLY A 323 -14.92 17.35 5.28
C GLY A 323 -14.29 18.52 4.56
N LEU A 324 -13.90 18.33 3.29
CA LEU A 324 -13.40 19.41 2.43
C LEU A 324 -13.57 19.04 0.95
N THR A 325 -14.29 19.90 0.21
CA THR A 325 -14.27 19.98 -1.25
C THR A 325 -13.55 21.27 -1.64
N ARG A 326 -12.48 21.15 -2.41
CA ARG A 326 -11.70 22.29 -2.95
C ARG A 326 -12.27 22.65 -4.31
N THR A 327 -13.02 23.73 -4.37
CA THR A 327 -13.69 24.14 -5.62
C THR A 327 -12.74 24.53 -6.75
N GLU A 328 -11.53 24.99 -6.42
CA GLU A 328 -10.48 25.27 -7.39
C GLU A 328 -9.98 24.04 -8.15
N HIS A 329 -9.99 22.85 -7.51
CA HIS A 329 -9.56 21.60 -8.15
C HIS A 329 -10.50 21.15 -9.27
N MET A 330 -11.77 21.60 -9.28
CA MET A 330 -12.73 21.35 -10.36
C MET A 330 -12.28 21.93 -11.70
N PHE A 331 -11.27 22.80 -11.71
CA PHE A 331 -10.82 23.54 -12.89
C PHE A 331 -9.46 23.09 -13.45
N PHE A 332 -8.86 21.99 -12.98
CA PHE A 332 -7.60 21.48 -13.53
C PHE A 332 -7.69 20.81 -14.92
N GLY A 333 -8.89 20.53 -15.45
CA GLY A 333 -9.05 20.04 -16.82
C GLY A 333 -8.61 21.08 -17.87
N GLU A 334 -7.99 20.65 -19.00
CA GLU A 334 -7.35 21.55 -19.99
C GLU A 334 -8.23 22.74 -20.43
N GLU A 335 -9.50 22.48 -20.79
CA GLU A 335 -10.44 23.54 -21.23
C GLU A 335 -10.92 24.40 -20.06
N ARG A 336 -11.15 23.80 -18.90
CA ARG A 336 -11.57 24.49 -17.68
C ARG A 336 -10.45 25.39 -17.16
N LEU A 337 -9.20 24.91 -17.17
CA LEU A 337 -8.03 25.64 -16.70
C LEU A 337 -7.81 26.96 -17.49
N LEU A 338 -7.95 26.92 -18.81
CA LEU A 338 -7.79 28.13 -19.64
C LEU A 338 -8.82 29.18 -19.28
N ASN A 339 -10.08 28.82 -19.06
CA ASN A 339 -11.11 29.76 -18.66
C ASN A 339 -10.90 30.28 -17.23
N PHE A 340 -10.39 29.43 -16.35
CA PHE A 340 -10.05 29.82 -14.99
C PHE A 340 -8.87 30.82 -14.95
N GLN A 341 -7.83 30.59 -15.75
CA GLN A 341 -6.74 31.55 -15.94
C GLN A 341 -7.23 32.91 -16.49
N LYS A 342 -8.12 32.90 -17.49
CA LYS A 342 -8.73 34.15 -18.01
C LYS A 342 -9.51 34.89 -16.94
N MET A 343 -10.18 34.21 -16.04
CA MET A 343 -10.89 34.81 -14.91
C MET A 343 -9.93 35.47 -13.94
N ILE A 344 -8.78 34.83 -13.63
CA ILE A 344 -7.77 35.34 -12.70
C ILE A 344 -7.09 36.63 -13.27
N VAL A 345 -6.74 36.61 -14.56
CA VAL A 345 -5.98 37.69 -15.19
C VAL A 345 -6.86 38.77 -15.85
N ALA A 346 -8.19 38.73 -15.67
CA ALA A 346 -9.10 39.72 -16.28
C ALA A 346 -8.89 41.10 -15.68
N ASP A 347 -8.70 42.12 -16.56
CA ASP A 347 -8.48 43.50 -16.17
C ASP A 347 -9.79 44.28 -15.86
N ASP A 348 -10.94 43.72 -16.25
CA ASP A 348 -12.25 44.32 -16.05
C ASP A 348 -13.33 43.30 -15.64
N GLU A 349 -14.39 43.80 -14.99
CA GLU A 349 -15.50 42.97 -14.49
C GLU A 349 -16.24 42.22 -15.62
N ALA A 350 -16.37 42.83 -16.81
CA ALA A 350 -17.11 42.18 -17.90
C ALA A 350 -16.36 40.98 -18.44
N SER A 351 -15.05 41.09 -18.61
CA SER A 351 -14.16 39.99 -19.01
C SER A 351 -14.13 38.87 -17.96
N GLN A 352 -14.04 39.25 -16.68
CA GLN A 352 -14.09 38.30 -15.57
C GLN A 352 -15.42 37.55 -15.53
N ARG A 353 -16.54 38.28 -15.65
CA ARG A 353 -17.88 37.67 -15.66
C ARG A 353 -18.08 36.71 -16.82
N LYS A 354 -17.59 37.04 -18.01
CA LYS A 354 -17.64 36.14 -19.18
C LYS A 354 -16.87 34.84 -18.94
N ALA A 355 -15.71 34.91 -18.31
CA ALA A 355 -14.94 33.72 -17.95
C ALA A 355 -15.65 32.85 -16.88
N LEU A 356 -16.26 33.51 -15.88
CA LEU A 356 -17.07 32.83 -14.87
C LEU A 356 -18.32 32.16 -15.46
N GLU A 357 -19.00 32.77 -16.40
CA GLU A 357 -20.15 32.17 -17.09
C GLU A 357 -19.77 30.91 -17.88
N ALA A 358 -18.55 30.88 -18.44
CA ALA A 358 -18.04 29.71 -19.13
C ALA A 358 -17.68 28.56 -18.16
N LEU A 359 -17.32 28.85 -16.90
CA LEU A 359 -16.98 27.88 -15.88
C LEU A 359 -18.21 27.32 -15.12
N LEU A 360 -19.28 28.11 -15.03
CA LEU A 360 -20.47 27.75 -14.25
C LEU A 360 -21.11 26.43 -14.60
N PRO A 361 -21.25 26.01 -15.88
CA PRO A 361 -21.81 24.71 -16.23
C PRO A 361 -21.00 23.56 -15.66
N TYR A 362 -19.68 23.59 -15.75
CA TYR A 362 -18.77 22.56 -15.22
C TYR A 362 -18.88 22.44 -13.70
N GLN A 363 -18.85 23.57 -13.00
CA GLN A 363 -18.95 23.57 -11.53
C GLN A 363 -20.33 23.06 -11.07
N ARG A 364 -21.40 23.39 -11.80
CA ARG A 364 -22.73 22.86 -11.51
C ARG A 364 -22.78 21.35 -11.67
N GLU A 365 -22.25 20.81 -12.76
CA GLU A 365 -22.21 19.37 -13.02
C GLU A 365 -21.43 18.63 -11.94
N ASP A 366 -20.26 19.15 -11.56
CA ASP A 366 -19.42 18.56 -10.51
C ASP A 366 -20.15 18.57 -9.15
N PHE A 367 -20.79 19.70 -8.77
CA PHE A 367 -21.58 19.75 -7.53
C PHE A 367 -22.79 18.84 -7.55
N GLU A 368 -23.53 18.77 -8.66
CA GLU A 368 -24.66 17.86 -8.78
C GLU A 368 -24.20 16.41 -8.63
N GLY A 369 -23.06 16.05 -9.20
CA GLY A 369 -22.46 14.72 -9.07
C GLY A 369 -22.03 14.41 -7.64
N ILE A 370 -21.28 15.34 -6.99
CA ILE A 370 -20.83 15.18 -5.60
C ILE A 370 -22.02 15.08 -4.64
N LEU A 371 -23.00 16.00 -4.74
CA LEU A 371 -24.16 15.98 -3.85
C LEU A 371 -25.04 14.75 -4.05
N ARG A 372 -25.14 14.23 -5.29
CA ARG A 372 -25.83 12.97 -5.58
C ARG A 372 -25.11 11.78 -4.98
N ALA A 373 -23.78 11.73 -5.09
CA ALA A 373 -22.97 10.67 -4.48
C ALA A 373 -23.07 10.68 -2.95
N MET A 374 -23.22 11.86 -2.36
CA MET A 374 -23.27 12.08 -0.90
C MET A 374 -24.69 12.31 -0.38
N ASP A 375 -25.72 11.90 -1.09
CA ASP A 375 -27.10 12.08 -0.64
C ASP A 375 -27.31 11.54 0.78
N GLY A 376 -27.89 12.39 1.68
CA GLY A 376 -28.06 12.11 3.10
C GLY A 376 -26.82 12.30 3.98
N TYR A 377 -25.69 12.77 3.44
CA TYR A 377 -24.43 12.99 4.17
C TYR A 377 -23.94 14.42 4.05
N PRO A 378 -23.25 14.97 5.07
CA PRO A 378 -22.74 16.34 5.04
C PRO A 378 -21.62 16.51 4.01
N VAL A 379 -21.64 17.65 3.32
CA VAL A 379 -20.58 18.07 2.39
C VAL A 379 -20.14 19.48 2.78
N ILE A 380 -18.87 19.65 3.14
CA ILE A 380 -18.26 20.94 3.44
C ILE A 380 -17.52 21.42 2.18
N ILE A 381 -17.99 22.55 1.65
CA ILE A 381 -17.47 23.14 0.44
C ILE A 381 -16.63 24.37 0.81
N ARG A 382 -15.35 24.37 0.41
CA ARG A 382 -14.53 25.57 0.47
C ARG A 382 -14.91 26.50 -0.69
N LEU A 383 -15.19 27.75 -0.39
CA LEU A 383 -15.33 28.75 -1.42
C LEU A 383 -14.02 28.93 -2.20
N LEU A 384 -14.10 29.44 -3.41
CA LEU A 384 -12.98 29.53 -4.33
C LEU A 384 -11.79 30.28 -3.71
N ASP A 385 -10.66 29.58 -3.58
CA ASP A 385 -9.41 30.10 -2.99
C ASP A 385 -8.22 29.56 -3.82
N PRO A 386 -8.02 30.09 -5.06
CA PRO A 386 -7.01 29.57 -5.95
C PRO A 386 -5.60 30.03 -5.53
N PRO A 387 -4.67 29.10 -5.24
CA PRO A 387 -3.26 29.46 -5.12
C PRO A 387 -2.71 29.82 -6.48
N LEU A 388 -2.41 31.12 -6.69
CA LEU A 388 -2.06 31.66 -8.00
C LEU A 388 -0.87 30.94 -8.66
N HIS A 389 0.08 30.46 -7.86
CA HIS A 389 1.26 29.71 -8.34
C HIS A 389 0.94 28.34 -8.92
N GLU A 390 -0.25 27.77 -8.66
CA GLU A 390 -0.70 26.49 -9.23
C GLU A 390 -1.44 26.69 -10.56
N PHE A 391 -2.05 27.85 -10.76
CA PHE A 391 -2.90 28.13 -11.92
C PHE A 391 -2.24 28.99 -12.98
N LEU A 392 -1.31 29.88 -12.60
CA LEU A 392 -0.63 30.74 -13.51
C LEU A 392 0.77 30.28 -13.86
N PRO A 393 1.18 30.41 -15.15
CA PRO A 393 2.56 30.12 -15.52
C PRO A 393 3.53 31.06 -14.81
N LYS A 394 4.74 30.56 -14.52
CA LYS A 394 5.82 31.37 -13.94
C LYS A 394 6.37 32.37 -14.92
#